data_d73812b94e15373e933840e677e35d8f
#
_entry.id   d73812b94e15373e933840e677e35d8f
#
_cell.length_a   1.000
_cell.length_b   1.000
_cell.length_c   1.000
_cell.angle_alpha   90.00
_cell.angle_beta   90.00
_cell.angle_gamma   90.00
#
_symmetry.space_group_name_H-M   'P 1'
#
loop_
_entity.id
_entity.type
_entity.pdbx_description
1 polymer ?
#
loop_
_entity_poly.entity_id
_entity_poly.type
_entity_poly.pdbx_seq_one_letter_code
_entity_poly.pdbx_strand_id
1 'polypeptide(L)'
;MSTGASNCLKWALLCAVAATLLAGCGRKDDPIAQAEKKDTAKGVAAPGIAETKAIAEEAFIYGLPIVMNYAVMQEFSVDRNSGQFKAPFNTLSNEARVFTYKDTAVVTPNSDTPYSMLWLDLRAEPMVISVPAVPKSRYYSVQLTDGNAYNYGY
;
A
#
# COMPACT_ATOMS: atom_id res chain seq x y z
N MET A 1 -15.93 60.64 -24.76
CA MET A 1 -16.80 59.44 -24.70
C MET A 1 -15.99 58.23 -25.09
N SER A 2 -15.21 57.61 -24.18
CA SER A 2 -14.37 56.45 -24.50
C SER A 2 -14.03 55.61 -23.28
N THR A 3 -15.00 55.31 -22.39
CA THR A 3 -14.77 54.49 -21.20
C THR A 3 -15.58 53.19 -21.15
N GLY A 4 -16.51 52.98 -22.13
CA GLY A 4 -17.38 51.81 -22.15
C GLY A 4 -16.75 50.55 -22.71
N ALA A 5 -15.89 50.64 -23.70
CA ALA A 5 -15.30 49.49 -24.39
C ALA A 5 -14.24 48.75 -23.58
N SER A 6 -13.49 49.46 -22.76
CA SER A 6 -12.42 48.88 -21.91
C SER A 6 -12.98 47.96 -20.77
N ASN A 7 -14.14 48.31 -20.24
CA ASN A 7 -14.75 47.52 -19.14
C ASN A 7 -15.42 46.24 -19.66
N CYS A 8 -16.03 46.27 -20.85
CA CYS A 8 -16.64 45.11 -21.46
C CYS A 8 -15.60 44.00 -21.77
N LEU A 9 -14.42 44.40 -22.24
CA LEU A 9 -13.30 43.50 -22.54
C LEU A 9 -12.72 42.86 -21.25
N LYS A 10 -12.66 43.62 -20.12
CA LYS A 10 -12.19 43.09 -18.83
C LYS A 10 -13.17 42.07 -18.26
N TRP A 11 -14.49 42.29 -18.40
CA TRP A 11 -15.51 41.33 -17.94
C TRP A 11 -15.55 40.08 -18.79
N ALA A 12 -15.35 40.18 -20.11
CA ALA A 12 -15.26 39.06 -21.02
C ALA A 12 -14.03 38.17 -20.72
N LEU A 13 -12.88 38.77 -20.38
CA LEU A 13 -11.69 38.03 -19.96
C LEU A 13 -11.85 37.33 -18.60
N LEU A 14 -12.53 37.98 -17.65
CA LEU A 14 -12.83 37.36 -16.33
C LEU A 14 -13.78 36.18 -16.47
N CYS A 15 -14.80 36.25 -17.31
CA CYS A 15 -15.71 35.15 -17.59
C CYS A 15 -15.03 33.99 -18.32
N ALA A 16 -14.09 34.26 -19.22
CA ALA A 16 -13.33 33.23 -19.92
C ALA A 16 -12.38 32.47 -18.97
N VAL A 17 -11.74 33.16 -18.03
CA VAL A 17 -10.88 32.51 -17.02
C VAL A 17 -11.70 31.70 -16.01
N ALA A 18 -12.89 32.17 -15.61
CA ALA A 18 -13.79 31.40 -14.75
C ALA A 18 -14.33 30.14 -15.43
N ALA A 19 -14.61 30.19 -16.73
CA ALA A 19 -15.07 29.03 -17.50
C ALA A 19 -13.99 27.95 -17.67
N THR A 20 -12.72 28.32 -17.75
CA THR A 20 -11.61 27.38 -17.84
C THR A 20 -11.30 26.70 -16.49
N LEU A 21 -11.61 27.35 -15.36
CA LEU A 21 -11.43 26.76 -14.03
C LEU A 21 -12.53 25.74 -13.69
N LEU A 22 -13.70 25.83 -14.28
CA LEU A 22 -14.81 24.87 -14.11
C LEU A 22 -14.70 23.63 -15.02
N ALA A 23 -13.88 23.66 -16.07
CA ALA A 23 -13.68 22.52 -16.98
C ALA A 23 -12.63 21.50 -16.44
N GLY A 24 -12.04 21.74 -15.28
CA GLY A 24 -10.94 20.96 -14.72
C GLY A 24 -11.32 19.70 -13.92
N CYS A 25 -12.61 19.40 -13.73
CA CYS A 25 -13.07 18.29 -12.89
C CYS A 25 -13.65 17.10 -13.65
N GLY A 26 -13.19 16.82 -14.84
CA GLY A 26 -13.60 15.64 -15.59
C GLY A 26 -12.44 15.06 -16.38
N ARG A 27 -11.49 14.42 -15.70
CA ARG A 27 -10.50 13.60 -16.41
C ARG A 27 -11.25 12.46 -17.09
N LYS A 28 -11.32 12.49 -18.41
CA LYS A 28 -11.96 11.45 -19.25
C LYS A 28 -11.35 10.05 -19.05
N ASP A 29 -10.24 9.97 -18.37
CA ASP A 29 -9.42 8.76 -18.14
C ASP A 29 -9.37 8.34 -16.66
N ASP A 30 -10.31 8.80 -15.82
CA ASP A 30 -10.41 8.35 -14.43
C ASP A 30 -10.86 6.88 -14.41
N PRO A 31 -10.01 5.95 -13.93
CA PRO A 31 -10.35 4.52 -13.87
C PRO A 31 -11.60 4.24 -13.07
N ILE A 32 -11.88 5.04 -12.03
CA ILE A 32 -13.07 4.90 -11.17
C ILE A 32 -14.31 5.28 -11.97
N ALA A 33 -14.32 6.44 -12.67
CA ALA A 33 -15.45 6.87 -13.49
C ALA A 33 -15.73 5.92 -14.65
N GLN A 34 -14.71 5.26 -15.20
CA GLN A 34 -14.87 4.22 -16.21
C GLN A 34 -15.47 2.94 -15.64
N ALA A 35 -15.05 2.52 -14.44
CA ALA A 35 -15.60 1.36 -13.75
C ALA A 35 -17.07 1.58 -13.39
N GLU A 36 -17.44 2.74 -12.83
CA GLU A 36 -18.82 3.10 -12.53
C GLU A 36 -19.73 3.05 -13.76
N LYS A 37 -19.27 3.59 -14.89
CA LYS A 37 -20.02 3.52 -16.16
C LYS A 37 -20.21 2.08 -16.63
N LYS A 38 -19.19 1.24 -16.50
CA LYS A 38 -19.25 -0.16 -16.90
C LYS A 38 -20.20 -0.96 -16.02
N ASP A 39 -20.21 -0.69 -14.74
CA ASP A 39 -21.07 -1.38 -13.78
C ASP A 39 -22.54 -0.90 -13.89
N THR A 40 -22.77 0.40 -14.07
CA THR A 40 -24.11 0.94 -14.39
C THR A 40 -24.64 0.34 -15.70
N ALA A 41 -23.82 0.18 -16.73
CA ALA A 41 -24.20 -0.47 -17.97
C ALA A 41 -24.58 -1.95 -17.80
N LYS A 42 -24.13 -2.61 -16.73
CA LYS A 42 -24.48 -3.99 -16.34
C LYS A 42 -25.69 -4.06 -15.40
N GLY A 43 -26.33 -2.93 -15.10
CA GLY A 43 -27.47 -2.86 -14.20
C GLY A 43 -27.11 -2.86 -12.69
N VAL A 44 -25.84 -2.65 -12.36
CA VAL A 44 -25.43 -2.49 -10.97
C VAL A 44 -25.70 -1.05 -10.55
N ALA A 45 -26.60 -0.86 -9.60
CA ALA A 45 -26.91 0.46 -9.04
C ALA A 45 -25.74 0.98 -8.21
N ALA A 46 -25.44 2.29 -8.30
CA ALA A 46 -24.47 2.91 -7.40
C ALA A 46 -24.96 2.83 -5.94
N PRO A 47 -24.11 2.48 -4.97
CA PRO A 47 -24.48 2.40 -3.57
C PRO A 47 -24.88 3.78 -3.02
N GLY A 48 -25.86 3.81 -2.12
CA GLY A 48 -26.22 5.01 -1.38
C GLY A 48 -25.12 5.42 -0.38
N ILE A 49 -25.23 6.63 0.20
CA ILE A 49 -24.20 7.17 1.14
C ILE A 49 -23.98 6.23 2.33
N ALA A 50 -25.04 5.69 2.93
CA ALA A 50 -24.93 4.78 4.07
C ALA A 50 -24.22 3.46 3.68
N GLU A 51 -24.57 2.92 2.52
CA GLU A 51 -23.97 1.70 1.99
C GLU A 51 -22.51 1.94 1.59
N THR A 52 -22.20 3.06 0.95
CA THR A 52 -20.81 3.46 0.63
C THR A 52 -19.95 3.54 1.89
N LYS A 53 -20.50 4.10 2.99
CA LYS A 53 -19.79 4.15 4.27
C LYS A 53 -19.49 2.76 4.81
N ALA A 54 -20.48 1.86 4.79
CA ALA A 54 -20.30 0.49 5.26
C ALA A 54 -19.26 -0.27 4.43
N ILE A 55 -19.33 -0.14 3.10
CA ILE A 55 -18.34 -0.74 2.18
C ILE A 55 -16.94 -0.18 2.44
N ALA A 56 -16.80 1.13 2.64
CA ALA A 56 -15.52 1.75 2.91
C ALA A 56 -14.92 1.30 4.25
N GLU A 57 -15.74 1.13 5.29
CA GLU A 57 -15.31 0.62 6.59
C GLU A 57 -14.82 -0.84 6.48
N GLU A 58 -15.57 -1.69 5.81
CA GLU A 58 -15.17 -3.08 5.58
C GLU A 58 -13.90 -3.17 4.71
N ALA A 59 -13.81 -2.37 3.64
CA ALA A 59 -12.64 -2.30 2.79
C ALA A 59 -11.38 -1.81 3.53
N PHE A 60 -11.54 -0.87 4.46
CA PHE A 60 -10.44 -0.41 5.32
C PHE A 60 -9.95 -1.54 6.22
N ILE A 61 -10.85 -2.24 6.91
CA ILE A 61 -10.51 -3.36 7.78
C ILE A 61 -9.81 -4.46 6.99
N TYR A 62 -10.35 -4.82 5.82
CA TYR A 62 -9.77 -5.82 4.93
C TYR A 62 -8.39 -5.41 4.40
N GLY A 63 -8.24 -4.17 3.99
CA GLY A 63 -7.02 -3.67 3.35
C GLY A 63 -5.89 -3.32 4.32
N LEU A 64 -6.20 -3.08 5.60
CA LEU A 64 -5.22 -2.62 6.57
C LEU A 64 -4.00 -3.56 6.72
N PRO A 65 -4.16 -4.88 6.87
CA PRO A 65 -3.01 -5.79 6.94
C PRO A 65 -2.13 -5.74 5.69
N ILE A 66 -2.73 -5.64 4.52
CA ILE A 66 -2.01 -5.55 3.24
C ILE A 66 -1.16 -4.28 3.20
N VAL A 67 -1.75 -3.13 3.55
CA VAL A 67 -1.05 -1.83 3.55
C VAL A 67 0.09 -1.84 4.56
N MET A 68 -0.14 -2.36 5.75
CA MET A 68 0.90 -2.47 6.79
C MET A 68 2.04 -3.39 6.35
N ASN A 69 1.73 -4.52 5.73
CA ASN A 69 2.72 -5.44 5.21
C ASN A 69 3.57 -4.81 4.10
N TYR A 70 2.94 -4.03 3.20
CA TYR A 70 3.67 -3.25 2.19
C TYR A 70 4.58 -2.18 2.81
N ALA A 71 4.15 -1.52 3.88
CA ALA A 71 4.98 -0.54 4.58
C ALA A 71 6.25 -1.21 5.17
N VAL A 72 6.09 -2.36 5.83
CA VAL A 72 7.22 -3.13 6.36
C VAL A 72 8.13 -3.64 5.23
N MET A 73 7.55 -4.14 4.14
CA MET A 73 8.29 -4.55 2.95
C MET A 73 9.14 -3.40 2.40
N GLN A 74 8.56 -2.20 2.29
CA GLN A 74 9.27 -1.01 1.82
C GLN A 74 10.49 -0.72 2.70
N GLU A 75 10.32 -0.70 4.01
CA GLU A 75 11.41 -0.41 4.95
C GLU A 75 12.46 -1.53 5.01
N PHE A 76 12.05 -2.80 4.99
CA PHE A 76 12.97 -3.93 5.17
C PHE A 76 13.70 -4.34 3.90
N SER A 77 13.07 -4.19 2.72
CA SER A 77 13.59 -4.82 1.50
C SER A 77 13.76 -3.88 0.30
N VAL A 78 13.20 -2.66 0.33
CA VAL A 78 13.23 -1.72 -0.79
C VAL A 78 14.03 -0.47 -0.46
N ASP A 79 13.68 0.26 0.59
CA ASP A 79 14.36 1.50 0.97
C ASP A 79 15.64 1.22 1.77
N ARG A 80 16.76 1.27 1.09
CA ARG A 80 18.09 1.06 1.70
C ARG A 80 18.46 2.14 2.73
N ASN A 81 17.75 3.26 2.75
CA ASN A 81 18.01 4.38 3.66
C ASN A 81 17.02 4.45 4.82
N SER A 82 16.10 3.49 4.94
CA SER A 82 15.05 3.49 5.98
C SER A 82 15.57 3.41 7.41
N GLY A 83 16.83 3.03 7.61
CA GLY A 83 17.36 2.70 8.95
C GLY A 83 16.88 1.36 9.51
N GLN A 84 15.88 0.74 8.87
CA GLN A 84 15.32 -0.58 9.20
C GLN A 84 15.64 -1.64 8.13
N PHE A 85 16.37 -1.26 7.08
CA PHE A 85 16.67 -2.13 5.96
C PHE A 85 17.37 -3.42 6.42
N LYS A 86 16.90 -4.56 5.94
CA LYS A 86 17.41 -5.89 6.27
C LYS A 86 18.18 -6.49 5.08
N ALA A 87 17.48 -6.77 3.98
CA ALA A 87 18.06 -7.31 2.77
C ALA A 87 17.13 -7.07 1.55
N PRO A 88 17.65 -7.11 0.32
CA PRO A 88 16.81 -7.13 -0.88
C PRO A 88 15.91 -8.37 -0.90
N PHE A 89 14.91 -8.37 -1.78
CA PHE A 89 14.09 -9.56 -2.04
C PHE A 89 14.97 -10.79 -2.31
N ASN A 90 14.49 -11.95 -1.90
CA ASN A 90 15.13 -13.24 -2.09
C ASN A 90 16.53 -13.37 -1.47
N THR A 91 16.86 -12.49 -0.53
CA THR A 91 18.14 -12.50 0.20
C THR A 91 17.88 -12.64 1.69
N LEU A 92 18.45 -13.69 2.28
CA LEU A 92 18.31 -13.94 3.72
C LEU A 92 19.10 -12.93 4.54
N SER A 93 18.44 -12.30 5.50
CA SER A 93 19.06 -11.44 6.52
C SER A 93 19.03 -12.14 7.88
N ASN A 94 20.20 -12.38 8.45
CA ASN A 94 20.32 -12.97 9.77
C ASN A 94 20.58 -11.88 10.82
N GLU A 95 19.65 -11.69 11.72
CA GLU A 95 19.75 -10.73 12.83
C GLU A 95 20.15 -11.49 14.11
N ALA A 96 21.41 -11.40 14.49
CA ALA A 96 21.96 -12.16 15.62
C ALA A 96 21.57 -11.59 17.01
N ARG A 97 20.95 -10.41 17.04
CA ARG A 97 20.41 -9.77 18.25
C ARG A 97 18.89 -9.95 18.34
N VAL A 98 18.33 -9.78 19.51
CA VAL A 98 16.89 -9.68 19.70
C VAL A 98 16.40 -8.26 19.34
N PHE A 99 15.12 -8.14 18.98
CA PHE A 99 14.49 -6.85 18.72
C PHE A 99 14.37 -6.01 20.00
N THR A 100 14.42 -4.70 19.83
CA THR A 100 14.31 -3.71 20.90
C THR A 100 13.33 -2.61 20.48
N TYR A 101 13.06 -1.67 21.38
CA TYR A 101 12.22 -0.49 21.08
C TYR A 101 12.72 0.41 19.92
N LYS A 102 13.95 0.20 19.46
CA LYS A 102 14.53 0.93 18.30
C LYS A 102 14.12 0.32 16.95
N ASP A 103 13.55 -0.86 16.96
CA ASP A 103 13.09 -1.56 15.78
C ASP A 103 11.61 -1.18 15.54
N THR A 104 11.37 -0.17 14.72
CA THR A 104 10.09 0.52 14.62
C THR A 104 9.24 0.11 13.42
N ALA A 105 9.77 -0.64 12.45
CA ALA A 105 9.03 -1.05 11.27
C ALA A 105 7.91 -2.05 11.58
N VAL A 106 8.07 -2.84 12.64
CA VAL A 106 7.07 -3.82 13.13
C VAL A 106 6.66 -3.45 14.55
N VAL A 107 5.35 -3.45 14.82
CA VAL A 107 4.80 -2.95 16.09
C VAL A 107 5.24 -3.77 17.29
N THR A 108 5.21 -5.10 17.19
CA THR A 108 5.49 -6.02 18.31
C THR A 108 6.31 -7.23 17.86
N PRO A 109 7.56 -7.03 17.41
CA PRO A 109 8.42 -8.17 17.14
C PRO A 109 8.74 -8.89 18.45
N ASN A 110 8.93 -10.22 18.37
CA ASN A 110 9.38 -10.99 19.52
C ASN A 110 10.79 -10.55 19.95
N SER A 111 10.98 -10.30 21.23
CA SER A 111 12.25 -9.87 21.80
C SER A 111 12.99 -10.99 22.55
N ASP A 112 12.53 -12.25 22.48
CA ASP A 112 13.12 -13.37 23.19
C ASP A 112 14.10 -14.20 22.32
N THR A 113 13.89 -14.18 21.00
CA THR A 113 14.68 -14.94 20.04
C THR A 113 15.19 -14.07 18.89
N PRO A 114 16.39 -14.35 18.35
CA PRO A 114 16.84 -13.71 17.11
C PRO A 114 16.06 -14.22 15.91
N TYR A 115 16.08 -13.45 14.82
CA TYR A 115 15.38 -13.75 13.58
C TYR A 115 16.33 -13.88 12.39
N SER A 116 15.98 -14.79 11.49
CA SER A 116 16.39 -14.73 10.09
C SER A 116 15.18 -14.28 9.26
N MET A 117 15.34 -13.22 8.48
CA MET A 117 14.26 -12.60 7.71
C MET A 117 14.52 -12.74 6.22
N LEU A 118 13.46 -13.04 5.49
CA LEU A 118 13.51 -13.21 4.04
C LEU A 118 12.19 -12.71 3.44
N TRP A 119 12.27 -11.68 2.61
CA TRP A 119 11.12 -11.24 1.82
C TRP A 119 11.15 -11.93 0.46
N LEU A 120 10.14 -12.75 0.19
CA LEU A 120 10.09 -13.58 -1.02
C LEU A 120 9.41 -12.85 -2.18
N ASP A 121 10.08 -12.82 -3.33
CA ASP A 121 9.45 -12.53 -4.62
C ASP A 121 9.40 -13.82 -5.44
N LEU A 122 8.20 -14.42 -5.51
CA LEU A 122 7.97 -15.71 -6.17
C LEU A 122 7.43 -15.56 -7.60
N ARG A 123 7.43 -14.34 -8.16
CA ARG A 123 6.88 -14.10 -9.49
C ARG A 123 7.69 -14.73 -10.62
N ALA A 124 8.99 -14.87 -10.43
CA ALA A 124 9.89 -15.43 -11.45
C ALA A 124 10.09 -16.93 -11.27
N GLU A 125 10.31 -17.40 -10.05
CA GLU A 125 10.64 -18.80 -9.75
C GLU A 125 10.31 -19.16 -8.30
N PRO A 126 10.13 -20.45 -7.99
CA PRO A 126 9.99 -20.90 -6.61
C PRO A 126 11.32 -20.76 -5.86
N MET A 127 11.23 -20.55 -4.54
CA MET A 127 12.40 -20.43 -3.66
C MET A 127 12.49 -21.62 -2.73
N VAL A 128 13.72 -22.10 -2.50
CA VAL A 128 14.02 -23.17 -1.54
C VAL A 128 14.76 -22.55 -0.34
N ILE A 129 14.22 -22.74 0.85
CA ILE A 129 14.86 -22.33 2.10
C ILE A 129 15.50 -23.57 2.71
N SER A 130 16.83 -23.56 2.89
CA SER A 130 17.58 -24.63 3.52
C SER A 130 17.99 -24.22 4.92
N VAL A 131 17.68 -25.07 5.89
CA VAL A 131 18.09 -24.88 7.30
C VAL A 131 19.16 -25.92 7.62
N PRO A 132 20.30 -25.52 8.21
CA PRO A 132 21.33 -26.46 8.61
C PRO A 132 20.83 -27.37 9.76
N ALA A 133 21.51 -28.47 10.00
CA ALA A 133 21.16 -29.34 11.10
C ALA A 133 21.24 -28.58 12.43
N VAL A 134 20.12 -28.58 13.15
CA VAL A 134 19.98 -27.92 14.45
C VAL A 134 20.04 -28.98 15.56
N PRO A 135 20.85 -28.76 16.62
CA PRO A 135 20.88 -29.67 17.78
C PRO A 135 19.49 -29.85 18.38
N LYS A 136 19.13 -31.08 18.78
CA LYS A 136 17.81 -31.40 19.35
C LYS A 136 17.43 -30.61 20.60
N SER A 137 18.41 -30.03 21.29
CA SER A 137 18.23 -29.17 22.47
C SER A 137 17.90 -27.71 22.11
N ARG A 138 17.89 -27.35 20.82
CA ARG A 138 17.62 -25.99 20.35
C ARG A 138 16.28 -25.96 19.64
N TYR A 139 15.50 -24.94 19.92
CA TYR A 139 14.27 -24.62 19.20
C TYR A 139 14.57 -23.74 17.99
N TYR A 140 13.89 -24.01 16.90
CA TYR A 140 13.75 -23.11 15.77
C TYR A 140 12.39 -23.32 15.09
N SER A 141 11.91 -22.34 14.37
CA SER A 141 10.74 -22.47 13.50
C SER A 141 10.95 -21.66 12.22
N VAL A 142 10.28 -22.08 11.15
CA VAL A 142 10.21 -21.31 9.91
C VAL A 142 8.75 -20.93 9.72
N GLN A 143 8.46 -19.65 9.76
CA GLN A 143 7.11 -19.12 9.61
C GLN A 143 6.94 -18.54 8.21
N LEU A 144 5.87 -18.93 7.53
CA LEU A 144 5.49 -18.45 6.20
C LEU A 144 4.24 -17.57 6.34
N THR A 145 4.38 -16.31 5.96
CA THR A 145 3.31 -15.30 6.08
C THR A 145 3.02 -14.70 4.70
N ASP A 146 1.75 -14.59 4.34
CA ASP A 146 1.33 -13.97 3.07
C ASP A 146 1.18 -12.45 3.17
N GLY A 147 0.78 -11.80 2.05
CA GLY A 147 0.58 -10.36 1.96
C GLY A 147 -0.56 -9.82 2.83
N ASN A 148 -1.48 -10.66 3.31
CA ASN A 148 -2.54 -10.29 4.26
C ASN A 148 -2.10 -10.48 5.72
N ALA A 149 -0.83 -10.76 5.98
CA ALA A 149 -0.30 -11.14 7.27
C ALA A 149 -0.88 -12.47 7.82
N TYR A 150 -1.42 -13.32 6.95
CA TYR A 150 -1.90 -14.63 7.32
C TYR A 150 -0.73 -15.63 7.37
N ASN A 151 -0.64 -16.37 8.46
CA ASN A 151 0.36 -17.40 8.67
C ASN A 151 -0.14 -18.74 8.11
N TYR A 152 0.39 -19.17 6.98
CA TYR A 152 -0.05 -20.37 6.26
C TYR A 152 0.89 -21.56 6.37
N GLY A 153 2.01 -21.40 7.10
CA GLY A 153 2.96 -22.48 7.35
C GLY A 153 4.00 -22.13 8.41
N TYR A 154 4.46 -23.14 9.14
CA TYR A 154 5.57 -23.05 10.11
C TYR A 154 6.16 -24.44 10.33
#